data_dd5678b1736bf22ae72a1092c3cd67a7
#
_entry.id   dd5678b1736bf22ae72a1092c3cd67a7
#
_cell.length_a   1.000
_cell.length_b   1.000
_cell.length_c   1.000
_cell.angle_alpha   90.00
_cell.angle_beta   90.00
_cell.angle_gamma   90.00
#
_symmetry.space_group_name_H-M   'P 1'
#
loop_
_entity.id
_entity.type
_entity.pdbx_description
1 polymer ?
#
loop_
_entity_poly.entity_id
_entity_poly.type
_entity_poly.pdbx_seq_one_letter_code
_entity_poly.pdbx_strand_id
1 'polypeptide(L)'
;MGMVLTQAMNSENQIHTYLERSVPFVGTDIPRMDGIDGTGIKIAIIDTGVDFNHPDLFGWGPDGKVVGGYNFIQEGQPPMDNNGHGTQVAGVIAADGQAVGVAPKAKILAYKVSEDGEGVSSDLIIRAIEKAIEDDADIINISLGVNKTNTKIERAVNQALEKEIFVVAAAGNDGPALESIGSPGRNFGSVTVGATYNNLTSSLIATLEVNDKPYTVIPMAGNKNTEESVSGKLIFGGYGKADELKDLDIKDAILIVERGSDVEGELLYFSIKESNAADAGAKAMIVYNNIPGIFFGELIHEFIEPEYSPRIPVVSIDREEGLEIVESINGGEATLNLFFNPDYLAHFSSRGPVSPFYIKPEIVAPGAYINTTQSNAGYNFTSGTS
;
A
#
# COMPACT_ATOMS: atom_id res chain seq x y z
N MET A 1 28.39 22.36 -26.83
CA MET A 1 28.25 21.15 -25.97
C MET A 1 27.77 21.54 -24.56
N GLY A 2 27.07 22.67 -24.40
CA GLY A 2 26.57 23.21 -23.14
C GLY A 2 25.05 23.39 -23.05
N MET A 3 24.30 22.97 -24.07
CA MET A 3 22.85 23.24 -24.17
C MET A 3 21.95 21.98 -23.92
N VAL A 4 22.53 20.80 -23.79
CA VAL A 4 21.76 19.54 -23.57
C VAL A 4 21.64 19.19 -22.07
N LEU A 5 22.55 19.70 -21.24
CA LEU A 5 22.53 19.44 -19.79
C LEU A 5 21.56 20.35 -19.01
N THR A 6 21.17 21.51 -19.57
CA THR A 6 20.23 22.45 -18.92
C THR A 6 18.75 22.07 -19.12
N GLN A 7 18.43 21.25 -20.12
CA GLN A 7 17.05 20.75 -20.30
C GLN A 7 16.74 19.48 -19.48
N ALA A 8 17.75 18.71 -19.12
CA ALA A 8 17.56 17.54 -18.26
C ALA A 8 17.37 17.93 -16.78
N MET A 9 17.97 19.03 -16.32
CA MET A 9 17.83 19.49 -14.94
C MET A 9 16.53 20.24 -14.62
N ASN A 10 15.78 20.69 -15.64
CA ASN A 10 14.48 21.35 -15.43
C ASN A 10 13.27 20.38 -15.44
N SER A 11 13.47 19.10 -15.74
CA SER A 11 12.41 18.09 -15.67
C SER A 11 12.33 17.36 -14.31
N GLU A 12 13.35 17.49 -13.47
CA GLU A 12 13.41 16.82 -12.15
C GLU A 12 12.71 17.58 -11.02
N ASN A 13 12.26 18.81 -11.23
CA ASN A 13 11.55 19.60 -10.22
C ASN A 13 10.06 19.85 -10.51
N GLN A 14 9.45 19.17 -11.46
CA GLN A 14 8.00 19.07 -11.49
C GLN A 14 7.60 17.92 -10.56
N ILE A 15 6.95 18.25 -9.44
CA ILE A 15 6.25 17.28 -8.60
C ILE A 15 5.12 16.71 -9.47
N HIS A 16 5.43 15.64 -10.21
CA HIS A 16 4.42 14.86 -10.89
C HIS A 16 3.62 14.11 -9.82
N THR A 17 2.35 14.42 -9.70
CA THR A 17 1.45 13.61 -8.88
C THR A 17 1.39 12.22 -9.50
N TYR A 18 1.65 11.18 -8.73
CA TYR A 18 1.68 9.80 -9.28
C TYR A 18 0.30 9.27 -9.69
N LEU A 19 -0.80 9.97 -9.42
CA LEU A 19 -2.08 9.75 -10.09
C LEU A 19 -1.95 9.92 -11.61
N GLU A 20 -1.05 10.78 -12.10
CA GLU A 20 -0.71 10.91 -13.52
C GLU A 20 -0.16 9.61 -14.13
N ARG A 21 0.26 8.64 -13.31
CA ARG A 21 0.76 7.33 -13.75
C ARG A 21 -0.24 6.21 -13.46
N SER A 22 -0.78 6.13 -12.23
CA SER A 22 -1.68 5.05 -11.84
C SER A 22 -3.04 5.14 -12.53
N VAL A 23 -3.56 6.35 -12.75
CA VAL A 23 -4.84 6.56 -13.43
C VAL A 23 -4.78 6.17 -14.92
N PRO A 24 -3.80 6.60 -15.74
CA PRO A 24 -3.64 6.06 -17.08
C PRO A 24 -3.32 4.56 -17.13
N PHE A 25 -2.57 4.05 -16.13
CA PHE A 25 -2.21 2.63 -16.06
C PHE A 25 -3.45 1.71 -15.99
N VAL A 26 -4.51 2.12 -15.32
CA VAL A 26 -5.79 1.38 -15.32
C VAL A 26 -6.66 1.64 -16.56
N GLY A 27 -6.13 2.33 -17.57
CA GLY A 27 -6.76 2.48 -18.87
C GLY A 27 -7.83 3.58 -18.96
N THR A 28 -7.80 4.58 -18.09
CA THR A 28 -8.82 5.66 -18.04
C THR A 28 -8.81 6.59 -19.25
N ASP A 29 -7.71 6.62 -20.02
CA ASP A 29 -7.57 7.55 -21.14
C ASP A 29 -8.62 7.27 -22.24
N ILE A 30 -8.90 5.99 -22.53
CA ILE A 30 -9.89 5.61 -23.56
C ILE A 30 -11.30 6.04 -23.18
N PRO A 31 -11.85 5.67 -21.99
CA PRO A 31 -13.17 6.16 -21.57
C PRO A 31 -13.28 7.68 -21.56
N ARG A 32 -12.23 8.39 -21.12
CA ARG A 32 -12.24 9.86 -21.08
C ARG A 32 -12.30 10.49 -22.48
N MET A 33 -11.63 9.92 -23.47
CA MET A 33 -11.73 10.37 -24.87
C MET A 33 -13.16 10.24 -25.39
N ASP A 34 -13.92 9.29 -24.87
CA ASP A 34 -15.35 9.08 -25.20
C ASP A 34 -16.30 9.91 -24.30
N GLY A 35 -15.74 10.79 -23.43
CA GLY A 35 -16.53 11.66 -22.54
C GLY A 35 -17.05 10.94 -21.28
N ILE A 36 -16.52 9.77 -20.95
CA ILE A 36 -16.86 9.03 -19.73
C ILE A 36 -15.91 9.46 -18.63
N ASP A 37 -16.34 10.42 -17.81
CA ASP A 37 -15.53 11.12 -16.81
C ASP A 37 -16.18 11.17 -15.41
N GLY A 38 -17.29 10.45 -15.22
CA GLY A 38 -18.08 10.44 -13.98
C GLY A 38 -19.18 11.49 -13.91
N THR A 39 -19.41 12.24 -15.00
CA THR A 39 -20.53 13.22 -15.05
C THR A 39 -21.87 12.56 -14.76
N GLY A 40 -22.60 13.11 -13.78
CA GLY A 40 -23.93 12.63 -13.36
C GLY A 40 -23.89 11.52 -12.31
N ILE A 41 -22.72 11.02 -11.91
CA ILE A 41 -22.56 9.94 -10.93
C ILE A 41 -22.29 10.52 -9.54
N LYS A 42 -22.99 10.01 -8.51
CA LYS A 42 -22.76 10.27 -7.09
C LYS A 42 -22.07 9.09 -6.42
N ILE A 43 -20.90 9.30 -5.87
CA ILE A 43 -20.10 8.27 -5.18
C ILE A 43 -20.09 8.55 -3.69
N ALA A 44 -20.65 7.64 -2.91
CA ALA A 44 -20.58 7.65 -1.46
C ALA A 44 -19.21 7.13 -1.01
N ILE A 45 -18.51 7.90 -0.17
CA ILE A 45 -17.23 7.53 0.44
C ILE A 45 -17.46 7.37 1.95
N ILE A 46 -17.40 6.12 2.44
CA ILE A 46 -17.54 5.77 3.85
C ILE A 46 -16.13 5.64 4.44
N ASP A 47 -15.68 6.69 5.18
CA ASP A 47 -14.28 6.84 5.58
C ASP A 47 -14.10 7.81 6.77
N THR A 48 -12.95 8.48 6.88
CA THR A 48 -12.61 9.50 7.90
C THR A 48 -13.20 10.89 7.60
N GLY A 49 -13.97 11.03 6.53
CA GLY A 49 -14.47 12.28 6.00
C GLY A 49 -13.77 12.69 4.71
N VAL A 50 -14.00 13.92 4.25
CA VAL A 50 -13.32 14.50 3.08
C VAL A 50 -12.97 15.95 3.39
N ASP A 51 -11.74 16.37 3.09
CA ASP A 51 -11.37 17.79 3.13
C ASP A 51 -11.86 18.49 1.84
N PHE A 52 -13.09 18.96 1.90
CA PHE A 52 -13.73 19.70 0.81
C PHE A 52 -13.20 21.13 0.64
N ASN A 53 -12.19 21.56 1.42
CA ASN A 53 -11.42 22.78 1.19
C ASN A 53 -10.20 22.54 0.31
N HIS A 54 -9.86 21.27 0.04
CA HIS A 54 -8.77 20.93 -0.86
C HIS A 54 -9.06 21.46 -2.28
N PRO A 55 -8.10 22.12 -2.96
CA PRO A 55 -8.32 22.73 -4.28
C PRO A 55 -8.87 21.76 -5.33
N ASP A 56 -8.43 20.51 -5.30
CA ASP A 56 -8.84 19.48 -6.27
C ASP A 56 -10.16 18.78 -5.90
N LEU A 57 -10.68 19.00 -4.68
CA LEU A 57 -11.94 18.45 -4.15
C LEU A 57 -12.90 19.56 -3.72
N PHE A 58 -12.77 20.72 -4.31
CA PHE A 58 -13.37 21.97 -3.89
C PHE A 58 -14.88 21.95 -3.71
N GLY A 59 -15.31 22.50 -2.58
CA GLY A 59 -16.66 22.91 -2.29
C GLY A 59 -17.50 21.85 -1.59
N TRP A 60 -18.20 22.32 -0.58
CA TRP A 60 -19.26 21.62 0.15
C TRP A 60 -20.64 22.16 -0.26
N GLY A 61 -21.58 21.25 -0.49
CA GLY A 61 -22.95 21.57 -0.85
C GLY A 61 -23.26 21.40 -2.34
N PRO A 62 -24.48 21.74 -2.78
CA PRO A 62 -25.01 21.36 -4.09
C PRO A 62 -24.12 21.75 -5.29
N ASP A 63 -23.43 22.88 -5.19
CA ASP A 63 -22.57 23.40 -6.26
C ASP A 63 -21.12 22.89 -6.15
N GLY A 64 -20.77 22.26 -5.03
CA GLY A 64 -19.42 21.73 -4.77
C GLY A 64 -19.12 20.40 -5.43
N LYS A 65 -17.90 19.91 -5.22
CA LYS A 65 -17.51 18.54 -5.52
C LYS A 65 -18.14 17.57 -4.51
N VAL A 66 -18.11 17.93 -3.23
CA VAL A 66 -18.74 17.18 -2.14
C VAL A 66 -20.15 17.72 -1.93
N VAL A 67 -21.13 17.06 -2.56
CA VAL A 67 -22.52 17.58 -2.65
C VAL A 67 -23.37 17.28 -1.43
N GLY A 68 -22.92 16.36 -0.55
CA GLY A 68 -23.65 15.95 0.65
C GLY A 68 -22.90 14.91 1.46
N GLY A 69 -23.56 14.31 2.43
CA GLY A 69 -23.02 13.31 3.31
C GLY A 69 -23.39 13.56 4.77
N TYR A 70 -22.75 12.83 5.68
CA TYR A 70 -23.06 12.90 7.11
C TYR A 70 -21.84 12.61 7.99
N ASN A 71 -21.75 13.33 9.11
CA ASN A 71 -20.73 13.10 10.15
C ASN A 71 -21.35 12.28 11.28
N PHE A 72 -21.06 10.99 11.34
CA PHE A 72 -21.57 10.08 12.38
C PHE A 72 -20.78 10.18 13.69
N ILE A 73 -19.63 10.88 13.68
CA ILE A 73 -18.80 11.09 14.88
C ILE A 73 -19.23 12.36 15.63
N GLN A 74 -19.52 13.41 14.86
CA GLN A 74 -19.96 14.71 15.40
C GLN A 74 -21.22 15.15 14.66
N GLU A 75 -22.37 14.68 15.15
CA GLU A 75 -23.68 14.98 14.54
C GLU A 75 -23.91 16.51 14.41
N GLY A 76 -24.41 16.92 13.24
CA GLY A 76 -24.66 18.34 12.94
C GLY A 76 -23.43 19.10 12.43
N GLN A 77 -22.25 18.51 12.42
CA GLN A 77 -21.07 19.08 11.76
C GLN A 77 -20.88 18.48 10.36
N PRO A 78 -20.30 19.23 9.41
CA PRO A 78 -19.90 18.68 8.13
C PRO A 78 -18.90 17.52 8.30
N PRO A 79 -18.87 16.55 7.38
CA PRO A 79 -17.96 15.40 7.45
C PRO A 79 -16.52 15.77 7.00
N MET A 80 -15.94 16.80 7.67
CA MET A 80 -14.59 17.25 7.42
C MET A 80 -13.59 16.18 7.86
N ASP A 81 -12.62 15.90 7.00
CA ASP A 81 -11.54 14.97 7.28
C ASP A 81 -10.40 15.64 8.05
N ASN A 82 -10.10 15.13 9.24
CA ASN A 82 -8.98 15.57 10.08
C ASN A 82 -7.83 14.55 10.11
N ASN A 83 -8.04 13.35 9.54
CA ASN A 83 -7.05 12.28 9.45
C ASN A 83 -6.26 12.35 8.13
N GLY A 84 -6.98 12.45 7.01
CA GLY A 84 -6.42 12.50 5.67
C GLY A 84 -6.76 11.30 4.79
N HIS A 85 -7.11 10.13 5.37
CA HIS A 85 -7.34 8.90 4.60
C HIS A 85 -8.53 9.04 3.64
N GLY A 86 -9.69 9.52 4.11
CA GLY A 86 -10.84 9.71 3.24
C GLY A 86 -10.63 10.77 2.17
N THR A 87 -9.79 11.78 2.45
CA THR A 87 -9.37 12.78 1.45
C THR A 87 -8.48 12.15 0.38
N GLN A 88 -7.57 11.25 0.75
CA GLN A 88 -6.75 10.48 -0.19
C GLN A 88 -7.61 9.63 -1.10
N VAL A 89 -8.56 8.89 -0.55
CA VAL A 89 -9.54 8.07 -1.30
C VAL A 89 -10.36 8.94 -2.25
N ALA A 90 -10.88 10.07 -1.77
CA ALA A 90 -11.64 11.02 -2.58
C ALA A 90 -10.82 11.56 -3.77
N GLY A 91 -9.54 11.79 -3.56
CA GLY A 91 -8.63 12.24 -4.61
C GLY A 91 -8.42 11.21 -5.71
N VAL A 92 -8.19 9.95 -5.35
CA VAL A 92 -8.08 8.86 -6.32
C VAL A 92 -9.36 8.70 -7.14
N ILE A 93 -10.51 8.84 -6.49
CA ILE A 93 -11.82 8.71 -7.15
C ILE A 93 -12.08 9.91 -8.07
N ALA A 94 -12.00 11.16 -7.57
CA ALA A 94 -12.66 12.29 -8.22
C ALA A 94 -11.90 13.63 -8.14
N ALA A 95 -10.60 13.67 -7.81
CA ALA A 95 -9.83 14.92 -7.89
C ALA A 95 -9.92 15.53 -9.30
N ASP A 96 -10.07 16.87 -9.36
CA ASP A 96 -10.25 17.62 -10.61
C ASP A 96 -9.45 18.94 -10.56
N GLY A 97 -8.14 18.83 -10.44
CA GLY A 97 -7.23 19.96 -10.34
C GLY A 97 -5.80 19.58 -10.69
N GLN A 98 -4.86 19.79 -9.77
CA GLN A 98 -3.46 19.40 -9.95
C GLN A 98 -3.35 17.86 -9.96
N ALA A 99 -4.05 17.17 -9.05
CA ALA A 99 -4.30 15.75 -9.19
C ALA A 99 -5.59 15.52 -9.99
N VAL A 100 -5.60 14.48 -10.83
CA VAL A 100 -6.79 14.10 -11.61
C VAL A 100 -7.14 12.66 -11.28
N GLY A 101 -8.25 12.46 -10.57
CA GLY A 101 -8.78 11.15 -10.18
C GLY A 101 -9.34 10.35 -11.36
N VAL A 102 -9.81 9.13 -11.11
CA VAL A 102 -10.37 8.23 -12.15
C VAL A 102 -11.61 8.83 -12.80
N ALA A 103 -12.51 9.42 -12.02
CA ALA A 103 -13.77 10.01 -12.43
C ALA A 103 -13.88 11.50 -12.02
N PRO A 104 -13.12 12.42 -12.66
CA PRO A 104 -12.94 13.78 -12.18
C PRO A 104 -14.23 14.61 -12.17
N LYS A 105 -15.29 14.21 -12.85
CA LYS A 105 -16.59 14.91 -12.87
C LYS A 105 -17.65 14.27 -11.97
N ALA A 106 -17.33 13.14 -11.31
CA ALA A 106 -18.22 12.56 -10.32
C ALA A 106 -18.42 13.49 -9.11
N LYS A 107 -19.58 13.36 -8.47
CA LYS A 107 -19.92 14.05 -7.22
C LYS A 107 -19.71 13.11 -6.03
N ILE A 108 -19.30 13.65 -4.90
CA ILE A 108 -18.99 12.91 -3.68
C ILE A 108 -20.08 13.12 -2.65
N LEU A 109 -20.51 12.03 -2.00
CA LEU A 109 -21.25 12.00 -0.75
C LEU A 109 -20.28 11.50 0.34
N ALA A 110 -19.92 12.35 1.30
CA ALA A 110 -18.92 12.03 2.31
C ALA A 110 -19.58 11.53 3.62
N TYR A 111 -19.26 10.31 4.06
CA TYR A 111 -19.77 9.75 5.31
C TYR A 111 -18.61 9.48 6.27
N LYS A 112 -18.50 10.36 7.29
CA LYS A 112 -17.46 10.24 8.31
C LYS A 112 -17.90 9.28 9.40
N VAL A 113 -17.21 8.12 9.47
CA VAL A 113 -17.45 7.04 10.44
C VAL A 113 -16.25 6.77 11.34
N SER A 114 -15.13 7.45 11.13
CA SER A 114 -13.92 7.37 11.95
C SER A 114 -13.26 8.74 12.07
N GLU A 115 -12.58 8.99 13.19
CA GLU A 115 -11.75 10.18 13.39
C GLU A 115 -10.28 9.92 13.07
N ASP A 116 -9.80 8.74 13.40
CA ASP A 116 -8.39 8.34 13.32
C ASP A 116 -8.08 7.32 12.22
N GLY A 117 -9.10 6.78 11.53
CA GLY A 117 -8.94 5.72 10.53
C GLY A 117 -8.86 4.32 11.13
N GLU A 118 -8.86 4.20 12.46
CA GLU A 118 -8.76 2.94 13.17
C GLU A 118 -10.03 2.65 14.00
N GLY A 119 -10.25 1.39 14.36
CA GLY A 119 -11.25 1.00 15.35
C GLY A 119 -12.71 1.34 15.02
N VAL A 120 -13.11 1.33 13.76
CA VAL A 120 -14.46 1.73 13.34
C VAL A 120 -15.53 0.79 13.85
N SER A 121 -16.57 1.35 14.47
CA SER A 121 -17.74 0.58 14.89
C SER A 121 -18.54 0.05 13.69
N SER A 122 -18.86 -1.25 13.71
CA SER A 122 -19.72 -1.86 12.70
C SER A 122 -21.08 -1.16 12.55
N ASP A 123 -21.64 -0.63 13.64
CA ASP A 123 -22.92 0.07 13.61
C ASP A 123 -22.83 1.41 12.84
N LEU A 124 -21.68 2.09 12.88
CA LEU A 124 -21.47 3.31 12.09
C LEU A 124 -21.35 3.01 10.61
N ILE A 125 -20.65 1.93 10.24
CA ILE A 125 -20.55 1.48 8.85
C ILE A 125 -21.96 1.16 8.31
N ILE A 126 -22.78 0.43 9.07
CA ILE A 126 -24.14 0.07 8.67
C ILE A 126 -25.00 1.32 8.45
N ARG A 127 -25.01 2.26 9.43
CA ARG A 127 -25.75 3.51 9.33
C ARG A 127 -25.29 4.35 8.13
N ALA A 128 -24.00 4.34 7.81
CA ALA A 128 -23.47 5.06 6.67
C ALA A 128 -23.91 4.44 5.33
N ILE A 129 -23.96 3.10 5.23
CA ILE A 129 -24.50 2.41 4.07
C ILE A 129 -25.99 2.74 3.90
N GLU A 130 -26.79 2.66 4.98
CA GLU A 130 -28.21 3.00 4.97
C GLU A 130 -28.42 4.47 4.54
N LYS A 131 -27.60 5.39 5.04
CA LYS A 131 -27.67 6.79 4.66
C LYS A 131 -27.25 7.05 3.22
N ALA A 132 -26.28 6.34 2.69
CA ALA A 132 -25.88 6.41 1.29
C ALA A 132 -27.01 5.94 0.35
N ILE A 133 -27.78 4.91 0.76
CA ILE A 133 -28.97 4.45 0.06
C ILE A 133 -30.05 5.55 0.06
N GLU A 134 -30.32 6.20 1.21
CA GLU A 134 -31.29 7.29 1.34
C GLU A 134 -30.93 8.52 0.49
N ASP A 135 -29.65 8.81 0.31
CA ASP A 135 -29.16 9.96 -0.44
C ASP A 135 -28.99 9.66 -1.94
N ASP A 136 -29.51 8.51 -2.41
CA ASP A 136 -29.47 8.05 -3.81
C ASP A 136 -28.03 8.04 -4.36
N ALA A 137 -27.09 7.40 -3.68
CA ALA A 137 -25.77 7.13 -4.22
C ALA A 137 -25.85 6.12 -5.36
N ASP A 138 -25.06 6.32 -6.41
CA ASP A 138 -24.94 5.35 -7.52
C ASP A 138 -23.90 4.27 -7.17
N ILE A 139 -22.86 4.69 -6.44
CA ILE A 139 -21.75 3.81 -6.00
C ILE A 139 -21.45 4.08 -4.52
N ILE A 140 -21.20 3.02 -3.76
CA ILE A 140 -20.69 3.10 -2.41
C ILE A 140 -19.26 2.54 -2.37
N ASN A 141 -18.28 3.37 -2.03
CA ASN A 141 -16.91 2.97 -1.76
C ASN A 141 -16.69 2.82 -0.26
N ILE A 142 -16.21 1.66 0.17
CA ILE A 142 -15.94 1.34 1.58
C ILE A 142 -14.47 0.95 1.71
N SER A 143 -13.64 1.91 2.11
CA SER A 143 -12.18 1.75 2.25
C SER A 143 -11.77 1.43 3.70
N LEU A 144 -12.64 0.76 4.42
CA LEU A 144 -12.44 0.30 5.80
C LEU A 144 -13.26 -0.97 6.06
N GLY A 145 -13.00 -1.66 7.17
CA GLY A 145 -13.72 -2.89 7.46
C GLY A 145 -13.31 -3.51 8.79
N VAL A 146 -13.73 -4.75 8.96
CA VAL A 146 -13.38 -5.60 10.11
C VAL A 146 -12.74 -6.89 9.63
N ASN A 147 -11.72 -7.39 10.34
CA ASN A 147 -10.90 -8.55 9.93
C ASN A 147 -11.63 -9.90 9.98
N LYS A 148 -12.93 -9.88 10.30
CA LYS A 148 -13.77 -11.08 10.42
C LYS A 148 -15.09 -10.88 9.70
N THR A 149 -15.80 -11.98 9.48
CA THR A 149 -17.17 -11.92 8.96
C THR A 149 -18.08 -11.18 9.93
N ASN A 150 -18.75 -10.13 9.43
CA ASN A 150 -19.79 -9.43 10.16
C ASN A 150 -21.12 -9.50 9.38
N THR A 151 -22.00 -10.37 9.82
CA THR A 151 -23.28 -10.63 9.12
C THR A 151 -24.21 -9.42 9.04
N LYS A 152 -24.06 -8.43 9.93
CA LYS A 152 -24.86 -7.21 9.87
C LYS A 152 -24.36 -6.29 8.76
N ILE A 153 -23.02 -6.12 8.63
CA ILE A 153 -22.41 -5.38 7.52
C ILE A 153 -22.79 -6.04 6.20
N GLU A 154 -22.62 -7.38 6.10
CA GLU A 154 -22.99 -8.13 4.88
C GLU A 154 -24.44 -7.89 4.47
N ARG A 155 -25.36 -7.82 5.44
CA ARG A 155 -26.76 -7.54 5.19
C ARG A 155 -27.00 -6.11 4.68
N ALA A 156 -26.33 -5.11 5.24
CA ALA A 156 -26.43 -3.72 4.80
C ALA A 156 -25.88 -3.56 3.37
N VAL A 157 -24.78 -4.23 3.03
CA VAL A 157 -24.25 -4.28 1.66
C VAL A 157 -25.30 -4.89 0.71
N ASN A 158 -25.91 -6.02 1.08
CA ASN A 158 -26.94 -6.65 0.25
C ASN A 158 -28.16 -5.74 0.03
N GLN A 159 -28.55 -4.95 1.03
CA GLN A 159 -29.63 -3.95 0.88
C GLN A 159 -29.27 -2.86 -0.14
N ALA A 160 -28.01 -2.41 -0.18
CA ALA A 160 -27.56 -1.47 -1.21
C ALA A 160 -27.61 -2.10 -2.61
N LEU A 161 -27.14 -3.34 -2.74
CA LEU A 161 -27.20 -4.09 -4.00
C LEU A 161 -28.65 -4.34 -4.50
N GLU A 162 -29.59 -4.61 -3.59
CA GLU A 162 -31.02 -4.72 -3.92
C GLU A 162 -31.64 -3.40 -4.43
N LYS A 163 -30.98 -2.27 -4.15
CA LYS A 163 -31.32 -0.95 -4.69
C LYS A 163 -30.54 -0.59 -5.95
N GLU A 164 -29.86 -1.55 -6.56
CA GLU A 164 -29.03 -1.38 -7.75
C GLU A 164 -27.84 -0.44 -7.54
N ILE A 165 -27.43 -0.21 -6.28
CA ILE A 165 -26.25 0.58 -5.92
C ILE A 165 -25.01 -0.32 -6.02
N PHE A 166 -23.99 0.11 -6.75
CA PHE A 166 -22.77 -0.65 -6.91
C PHE A 166 -21.88 -0.48 -5.67
N VAL A 167 -21.50 -1.58 -5.02
CA VAL A 167 -20.66 -1.53 -3.80
C VAL A 167 -19.26 -2.02 -4.10
N VAL A 168 -18.29 -1.15 -3.82
CA VAL A 168 -16.85 -1.43 -3.93
C VAL A 168 -16.25 -1.46 -2.53
N ALA A 169 -15.49 -2.50 -2.23
CA ALA A 169 -14.85 -2.67 -0.94
C ALA A 169 -13.35 -2.96 -1.07
N ALA A 170 -12.56 -2.40 -0.18
CA ALA A 170 -11.16 -2.77 -0.03
C ALA A 170 -11.03 -4.24 0.42
N ALA A 171 -10.03 -4.96 -0.10
CA ALA A 171 -9.75 -6.32 0.34
C ALA A 171 -9.23 -6.37 1.78
N GLY A 172 -8.58 -5.29 2.25
CA GLY A 172 -7.88 -5.20 3.53
C GLY A 172 -6.37 -5.28 3.36
N ASN A 173 -5.64 -4.91 4.41
CA ASN A 173 -4.18 -4.82 4.40
C ASN A 173 -3.51 -5.86 5.31
N ASP A 174 -4.20 -6.99 5.57
CA ASP A 174 -3.76 -8.08 6.46
C ASP A 174 -3.07 -9.23 5.69
N GLY A 175 -2.60 -8.97 4.45
CA GLY A 175 -1.80 -9.92 3.69
C GLY A 175 -0.42 -10.16 4.30
N PRO A 176 0.35 -11.14 3.80
CA PRO A 176 0.06 -12.01 2.66
C PRO A 176 -0.72 -13.29 2.99
N ALA A 177 -1.11 -13.48 4.26
CA ALA A 177 -1.81 -14.67 4.69
C ALA A 177 -3.10 -14.92 3.89
N LEU A 178 -3.39 -16.20 3.61
CA LEU A 178 -4.66 -16.60 3.02
C LEU A 178 -5.81 -16.39 4.01
N GLU A 179 -7.04 -16.26 3.47
CA GLU A 179 -8.26 -16.07 4.26
C GLU A 179 -8.27 -14.78 5.11
N SER A 180 -7.47 -13.78 4.74
CA SER A 180 -7.30 -12.52 5.48
C SER A 180 -8.33 -11.44 5.10
N ILE A 181 -9.25 -11.70 4.15
CA ILE A 181 -10.29 -10.73 3.77
C ILE A 181 -11.45 -10.75 4.77
N GLY A 182 -11.73 -9.57 5.34
CA GLY A 182 -12.84 -9.35 6.27
C GLY A 182 -14.09 -8.73 5.62
N SER A 183 -15.09 -8.32 6.44
CA SER A 183 -16.27 -7.61 5.95
C SER A 183 -15.99 -6.09 5.85
N PRO A 184 -16.47 -5.39 4.77
CA PRO A 184 -17.40 -5.85 3.74
C PRO A 184 -16.74 -6.56 2.55
N GLY A 185 -15.41 -6.61 2.44
CA GLY A 185 -14.69 -7.17 1.29
C GLY A 185 -15.02 -8.63 0.99
N ARG A 186 -15.46 -9.43 1.96
CA ARG A 186 -15.86 -10.82 1.72
C ARG A 186 -17.30 -10.99 1.24
N ASN A 187 -18.10 -9.92 1.11
CA ASN A 187 -19.46 -10.01 0.59
C ASN A 187 -19.48 -10.50 -0.86
N PHE A 188 -20.36 -11.44 -1.19
CA PHE A 188 -20.41 -12.02 -2.53
C PHE A 188 -20.89 -11.05 -3.63
N GLY A 189 -21.64 -10.02 -3.27
CA GLY A 189 -22.19 -9.06 -4.21
C GLY A 189 -21.37 -7.78 -4.36
N SER A 190 -20.46 -7.47 -3.41
CA SER A 190 -19.55 -6.35 -3.56
C SER A 190 -18.41 -6.69 -4.52
N VAL A 191 -17.87 -5.69 -5.22
CA VAL A 191 -16.60 -5.82 -5.91
C VAL A 191 -15.48 -5.53 -4.92
N THR A 192 -14.65 -6.52 -4.64
CA THR A 192 -13.54 -6.39 -3.73
C THR A 192 -12.25 -6.16 -4.49
N VAL A 193 -11.53 -5.12 -4.11
CA VAL A 193 -10.32 -4.68 -4.81
C VAL A 193 -9.09 -4.91 -3.94
N GLY A 194 -8.15 -5.69 -4.46
CA GLY A 194 -6.82 -5.86 -3.90
C GLY A 194 -5.83 -4.86 -4.47
N ALA A 195 -4.64 -4.79 -3.88
CA ALA A 195 -3.59 -3.87 -4.28
C ALA A 195 -2.47 -4.59 -5.04
N THR A 196 -2.03 -4.00 -6.17
CA THR A 196 -0.78 -4.36 -6.83
C THR A 196 0.26 -3.26 -6.63
N TYR A 197 1.52 -3.60 -6.91
CA TYR A 197 2.54 -2.59 -7.14
C TYR A 197 2.22 -1.88 -8.46
N ASN A 198 2.38 -0.56 -8.50
CA ASN A 198 2.27 0.19 -9.74
C ASN A 198 3.62 0.17 -10.49
N ASN A 199 3.63 0.61 -11.75
CA ASN A 199 4.84 0.61 -12.61
C ASN A 199 5.90 1.64 -12.18
N LEU A 200 6.28 1.62 -10.90
CA LEU A 200 7.31 2.48 -10.29
C LEU A 200 8.49 1.63 -9.81
N THR A 201 9.50 2.30 -9.26
CA THR A 201 10.62 1.66 -8.54
C THR A 201 10.17 0.78 -7.38
N SER A 202 8.97 1.03 -6.84
CA SER A 202 8.28 0.20 -5.85
C SER A 202 7.76 -1.13 -6.39
N SER A 203 7.74 -1.33 -7.71
CA SER A 203 7.35 -2.60 -8.33
C SER A 203 8.47 -3.64 -8.33
N LEU A 204 9.60 -3.36 -7.70
CA LEU A 204 10.63 -4.36 -7.47
C LEU A 204 10.10 -5.43 -6.50
N ILE A 205 10.10 -6.66 -6.96
CA ILE A 205 9.62 -7.83 -6.24
C ILE A 205 10.80 -8.71 -5.91
N ALA A 206 10.74 -9.44 -4.80
CA ALA A 206 11.71 -10.46 -4.46
C ALA A 206 11.03 -11.81 -4.22
N THR A 207 11.72 -12.87 -4.60
CA THR A 207 11.43 -14.24 -4.17
C THR A 207 12.68 -14.82 -3.53
N LEU A 208 12.49 -15.53 -2.43
CA LEU A 208 13.56 -16.23 -1.72
C LEU A 208 13.24 -17.72 -1.66
N GLU A 209 14.21 -18.54 -2.07
CA GLU A 209 14.20 -19.98 -1.85
C GLU A 209 15.39 -20.34 -0.97
N VAL A 210 15.16 -21.14 0.07
CA VAL A 210 16.21 -21.70 0.93
C VAL A 210 16.02 -23.21 0.96
N ASN A 211 17.01 -23.96 0.49
CA ASN A 211 16.94 -25.42 0.39
C ASN A 211 15.67 -25.91 -0.32
N ASP A 212 15.34 -25.30 -1.48
CA ASP A 212 14.14 -25.57 -2.29
C ASP A 212 12.80 -25.22 -1.61
N LYS A 213 12.81 -24.59 -0.43
CA LYS A 213 11.61 -24.07 0.24
C LYS A 213 11.43 -22.59 -0.06
N PRO A 214 10.26 -22.17 -0.59
CA PRO A 214 9.99 -20.76 -0.84
C PRO A 214 9.61 -20.02 0.45
N TYR A 215 10.04 -18.77 0.55
CA TYR A 215 9.73 -17.85 1.65
C TYR A 215 9.22 -16.51 1.11
N THR A 216 8.36 -15.87 1.87
CA THR A 216 7.84 -14.54 1.53
C THR A 216 8.81 -13.47 1.99
N VAL A 217 9.34 -12.69 1.06
CA VAL A 217 10.26 -11.59 1.36
C VAL A 217 9.83 -10.29 0.69
N ILE A 218 10.27 -9.17 1.26
CA ILE A 218 9.96 -7.82 0.76
C ILE A 218 11.27 -7.09 0.47
N PRO A 219 11.49 -6.58 -0.75
CA PRO A 219 12.60 -5.68 -1.01
C PRO A 219 12.50 -4.43 -0.13
N MET A 220 13.59 -4.02 0.49
CA MET A 220 13.62 -2.78 1.25
C MET A 220 13.52 -1.56 0.31
N ALA A 221 12.83 -0.52 0.75
CA ALA A 221 12.81 0.75 0.02
C ALA A 221 14.24 1.31 -0.13
N GLY A 222 14.50 1.93 -1.28
CA GLY A 222 15.85 2.40 -1.60
C GLY A 222 16.83 1.31 -2.01
N ASN A 223 16.37 0.08 -2.20
CA ASN A 223 17.19 -1.03 -2.68
C ASN A 223 17.82 -0.74 -4.05
N LYS A 224 18.87 -1.48 -4.39
CA LYS A 224 19.44 -1.46 -5.73
C LYS A 224 18.34 -1.73 -6.76
N ASN A 225 18.08 -0.76 -7.61
CA ASN A 225 16.95 -0.78 -8.55
C ASN A 225 17.30 -1.54 -9.85
N THR A 226 17.69 -2.80 -9.71
CA THR A 226 18.06 -3.68 -10.84
C THR A 226 17.48 -5.06 -10.65
N GLU A 227 17.07 -5.68 -11.77
CA GLU A 227 16.76 -7.10 -11.76
C GLU A 227 18.05 -7.88 -11.51
N GLU A 228 18.02 -8.80 -10.57
CA GLU A 228 19.18 -9.55 -10.15
C GLU A 228 18.77 -10.92 -9.60
N SER A 229 19.54 -11.98 -9.93
CA SER A 229 19.43 -13.30 -9.35
C SER A 229 20.72 -13.63 -8.61
N VAL A 230 20.64 -13.85 -7.32
CA VAL A 230 21.79 -14.12 -6.46
C VAL A 230 21.61 -15.45 -5.78
N SER A 231 22.57 -16.35 -5.95
CA SER A 231 22.62 -17.63 -5.24
C SER A 231 23.93 -17.76 -4.46
N GLY A 232 23.86 -18.39 -3.30
CA GLY A 232 25.02 -18.60 -2.45
C GLY A 232 24.70 -19.33 -1.15
N LYS A 233 25.75 -19.66 -0.43
CA LYS A 233 25.60 -20.20 0.93
C LYS A 233 24.91 -19.17 1.81
N LEU A 234 24.05 -19.63 2.69
CA LEU A 234 23.40 -18.80 3.68
C LEU A 234 24.23 -18.77 4.97
N ILE A 235 24.51 -17.57 5.49
CA ILE A 235 25.30 -17.37 6.69
C ILE A 235 24.55 -16.45 7.65
N PHE A 236 24.46 -16.84 8.93
CA PHE A 236 23.91 -15.99 9.98
C PHE A 236 24.99 -15.02 10.48
N GLY A 237 24.70 -13.72 10.42
CA GLY A 237 25.58 -12.62 10.75
C GLY A 237 25.15 -11.80 11.97
N GLY A 238 24.46 -12.41 12.95
CA GLY A 238 24.02 -11.70 14.15
C GLY A 238 23.12 -10.51 13.82
N TYR A 239 23.47 -9.34 14.31
CA TYR A 239 22.82 -8.06 13.97
C TYR A 239 23.42 -7.37 12.75
N GLY A 240 24.43 -7.93 12.10
CA GLY A 240 25.12 -7.33 10.96
C GLY A 240 26.11 -6.23 11.34
N LYS A 241 26.63 -6.26 12.55
CA LYS A 241 27.72 -5.38 12.98
C LYS A 241 29.05 -5.83 12.39
N ALA A 242 29.93 -4.87 12.10
CA ALA A 242 31.20 -5.17 11.45
C ALA A 242 32.10 -6.14 12.27
N ASP A 243 32.04 -6.09 13.60
CA ASP A 243 32.78 -6.98 14.49
C ASP A 243 32.16 -8.40 14.54
N GLU A 244 30.88 -8.56 14.36
CA GLU A 244 30.23 -9.87 14.25
C GLU A 244 30.57 -10.56 12.91
N LEU A 245 30.79 -9.79 11.85
CA LEU A 245 31.03 -10.30 10.50
C LEU A 245 32.50 -10.66 10.22
N LYS A 246 33.47 -10.08 10.93
CA LYS A 246 34.90 -10.14 10.59
C LYS A 246 35.50 -11.55 10.53
N ASP A 247 34.99 -12.48 11.36
CA ASP A 247 35.47 -13.84 11.46
C ASP A 247 34.66 -14.88 10.72
N LEU A 248 33.65 -14.43 9.95
CA LEU A 248 32.75 -15.28 9.14
C LEU A 248 33.24 -15.36 7.68
N ASP A 249 33.08 -16.53 7.06
CA ASP A 249 33.39 -16.74 5.63
C ASP A 249 32.22 -16.28 4.75
N ILE A 250 32.02 -14.96 4.67
CA ILE A 250 30.87 -14.30 4.04
C ILE A 250 31.08 -14.09 2.53
N LYS A 251 32.30 -14.20 2.05
CA LYS A 251 32.57 -13.95 0.64
C LYS A 251 31.67 -14.78 -0.27
N ASP A 252 30.97 -14.10 -1.19
CA ASP A 252 30.04 -14.69 -2.15
C ASP A 252 28.79 -15.35 -1.51
N ALA A 253 28.52 -15.13 -0.23
CA ALA A 253 27.37 -15.68 0.49
C ALA A 253 26.16 -14.72 0.48
N ILE A 254 25.00 -15.25 0.87
CA ILE A 254 23.82 -14.49 1.28
C ILE A 254 23.82 -14.42 2.79
N LEU A 255 23.77 -13.20 3.35
CA LEU A 255 23.81 -12.98 4.78
C LEU A 255 22.40 -12.87 5.33
N ILE A 256 22.07 -13.55 6.43
CA ILE A 256 20.84 -13.33 7.20
C ILE A 256 21.19 -12.70 8.55
N VAL A 257 20.48 -11.60 8.90
CA VAL A 257 20.73 -10.83 10.13
C VAL A 257 19.44 -10.48 10.84
N GLU A 258 19.50 -10.19 12.14
CA GLU A 258 18.36 -9.73 12.93
C GLU A 258 18.15 -8.21 12.80
N ARG A 259 16.89 -7.77 12.78
CA ARG A 259 16.51 -6.35 12.89
C ARG A 259 16.85 -5.82 14.28
N GLY A 260 17.32 -4.55 14.38
CA GLY A 260 17.66 -3.92 15.63
C GLY A 260 19.13 -4.13 16.00
N SER A 261 19.42 -4.17 17.29
CA SER A 261 20.76 -4.34 17.88
C SER A 261 20.64 -5.10 19.20
N ASP A 262 21.73 -5.73 19.66
CA ASP A 262 21.90 -6.33 20.98
C ASP A 262 22.17 -5.28 22.06
N VAL A 263 22.43 -4.04 21.70
CA VAL A 263 22.66 -2.93 22.63
C VAL A 263 21.37 -2.12 22.79
N GLU A 264 20.86 -2.03 24.01
CA GLU A 264 19.65 -1.28 24.34
C GLU A 264 19.77 0.19 23.94
N GLY A 265 18.80 0.70 23.16
CA GLY A 265 18.78 2.09 22.68
C GLY A 265 19.66 2.38 21.46
N GLU A 266 20.43 1.42 20.97
CA GLU A 266 21.20 1.59 19.74
C GLU A 266 20.31 1.52 18.51
N LEU A 267 20.40 2.53 17.64
CA LEU A 267 19.77 2.56 16.33
C LEU A 267 20.76 2.08 15.26
N LEU A 268 20.75 0.79 14.97
CA LEU A 268 21.55 0.22 13.90
C LEU A 268 20.75 0.21 12.58
N TYR A 269 20.98 1.22 11.73
CA TYR A 269 20.27 1.41 10.48
C TYR A 269 20.54 0.29 9.48
N PHE A 270 19.56 0.02 8.60
CA PHE A 270 19.69 -1.01 7.58
C PHE A 270 20.79 -0.68 6.55
N SER A 271 21.02 0.60 6.25
CA SER A 271 22.13 1.07 5.42
C SER A 271 23.50 0.69 6.01
N ILE A 272 23.67 0.80 7.31
CA ILE A 272 24.90 0.39 8.00
C ILE A 272 25.09 -1.13 7.94
N LYS A 273 24.02 -1.91 8.19
CA LYS A 273 24.05 -3.37 8.08
C LYS A 273 24.42 -3.81 6.65
N GLU A 274 23.80 -3.17 5.63
CA GLU A 274 24.09 -3.44 4.22
C GLU A 274 25.54 -3.12 3.88
N SER A 275 26.05 -1.96 4.31
CA SER A 275 27.44 -1.56 4.09
C SER A 275 28.42 -2.56 4.72
N ASN A 276 28.19 -2.98 5.95
CA ASN A 276 29.00 -3.99 6.63
C ASN A 276 28.96 -5.33 5.90
N ALA A 277 27.78 -5.77 5.45
CA ALA A 277 27.62 -7.02 4.70
C ALA A 277 28.35 -6.98 3.35
N ALA A 278 28.21 -5.87 2.61
CA ALA A 278 28.89 -5.67 1.34
C ALA A 278 30.42 -5.59 1.50
N ASP A 279 30.92 -4.91 2.54
CA ASP A 279 32.37 -4.86 2.86
C ASP A 279 32.92 -6.23 3.21
N ALA A 280 32.13 -7.09 3.86
CA ALA A 280 32.49 -8.48 4.14
C ALA A 280 32.40 -9.39 2.91
N GLY A 281 31.89 -8.89 1.78
CA GLY A 281 31.79 -9.62 0.49
C GLY A 281 30.51 -10.41 0.31
N ALA A 282 29.43 -10.13 1.07
CA ALA A 282 28.13 -10.71 0.83
C ALA A 282 27.58 -10.27 -0.55
N LYS A 283 26.80 -11.14 -1.18
CA LYS A 283 26.08 -10.85 -2.43
C LYS A 283 24.68 -10.31 -2.21
N ALA A 284 24.07 -10.65 -1.08
CA ALA A 284 22.73 -10.18 -0.69
C ALA A 284 22.58 -10.25 0.83
N MET A 285 21.61 -9.52 1.36
CA MET A 285 21.29 -9.55 2.78
C MET A 285 19.79 -9.76 3.00
N ILE A 286 19.45 -10.63 3.95
CA ILE A 286 18.10 -10.88 4.44
C ILE A 286 18.05 -10.34 5.88
N VAL A 287 17.04 -9.54 6.21
CA VAL A 287 16.84 -9.04 7.56
C VAL A 287 15.54 -9.61 8.10
N TYR A 288 15.61 -10.45 9.14
CA TYR A 288 14.41 -10.92 9.79
C TYR A 288 13.97 -9.99 10.92
N ASN A 289 12.65 -9.93 11.14
CA ASN A 289 12.09 -9.02 12.13
C ASN A 289 12.44 -9.45 13.56
N ASN A 290 12.57 -8.48 14.46
CA ASN A 290 12.78 -8.71 15.91
C ASN A 290 11.46 -8.83 16.70
N ILE A 291 10.31 -8.60 16.05
CA ILE A 291 8.96 -8.82 16.57
C ILE A 291 8.16 -9.67 15.55
N PRO A 292 7.09 -10.37 15.95
CA PRO A 292 6.26 -11.14 15.02
C PRO A 292 5.77 -10.30 13.83
N GLY A 293 5.70 -10.92 12.66
CA GLY A 293 5.27 -10.32 11.41
C GLY A 293 6.42 -9.82 10.53
N ILE A 294 6.11 -9.65 9.25
CA ILE A 294 7.02 -9.06 8.26
C ILE A 294 7.03 -7.52 8.41
N PHE A 295 8.07 -6.85 7.95
CA PHE A 295 8.18 -5.40 8.06
C PHE A 295 8.66 -4.77 6.75
N PHE A 296 8.34 -3.48 6.58
CA PHE A 296 8.90 -2.65 5.52
C PHE A 296 10.14 -1.95 6.04
N GLY A 297 11.28 -2.25 5.44
CA GLY A 297 12.54 -1.58 5.74
C GLY A 297 12.87 -0.54 4.69
N GLU A 298 13.65 0.45 5.09
CA GLU A 298 14.20 1.49 4.22
C GLU A 298 15.71 1.54 4.36
N LEU A 299 16.43 1.47 3.23
CA LEU A 299 17.89 1.52 3.20
C LEU A 299 18.42 2.95 3.16
N ILE A 300 17.67 3.87 2.57
CA ILE A 300 18.09 5.26 2.38
C ILE A 300 17.64 6.08 3.59
N HIS A 301 18.59 6.75 4.24
CA HIS A 301 18.31 7.70 5.29
C HIS A 301 18.90 9.07 4.90
N GLU A 302 18.08 9.93 4.30
CA GLU A 302 18.48 11.24 3.74
C GLU A 302 19.19 12.17 4.75
N PHE A 303 18.90 12.02 6.04
CA PHE A 303 19.50 12.87 7.09
C PHE A 303 20.84 12.39 7.61
N ILE A 304 21.21 11.12 7.39
CA ILE A 304 22.40 10.52 7.98
C ILE A 304 23.50 10.30 6.94
N GLU A 305 23.12 9.80 5.75
CA GLU A 305 24.05 9.52 4.66
C GLU A 305 23.42 9.90 3.31
N PRO A 306 23.42 11.19 2.92
CA PRO A 306 22.78 11.65 1.68
C PRO A 306 23.40 11.05 0.40
N GLU A 307 24.64 10.54 0.46
CA GLU A 307 25.34 9.93 -0.69
C GLU A 307 25.31 8.39 -0.65
N TYR A 308 24.59 7.79 0.31
CA TYR A 308 24.51 6.34 0.42
C TYR A 308 23.81 5.73 -0.80
N SER A 309 24.40 4.70 -1.37
CA SER A 309 23.81 3.88 -2.44
C SER A 309 24.02 2.40 -2.12
N PRO A 310 22.97 1.59 -2.06
CA PRO A 310 23.08 0.16 -1.78
C PRO A 310 23.95 -0.55 -2.82
N ARG A 311 24.84 -1.39 -2.34
CA ARG A 311 25.77 -2.19 -3.17
C ARG A 311 25.26 -3.59 -3.43
N ILE A 312 24.48 -4.14 -2.49
CA ILE A 312 23.88 -5.46 -2.57
C ILE A 312 22.38 -5.41 -2.34
N PRO A 313 21.59 -6.34 -2.90
CA PRO A 313 20.16 -6.41 -2.63
C PRO A 313 19.87 -6.78 -1.17
N VAL A 314 18.84 -6.11 -0.59
CA VAL A 314 18.39 -6.34 0.78
C VAL A 314 16.89 -6.57 0.82
N VAL A 315 16.49 -7.62 1.52
CA VAL A 315 15.08 -7.96 1.73
C VAL A 315 14.77 -8.15 3.21
N SER A 316 13.52 -7.89 3.59
CA SER A 316 12.99 -8.24 4.89
C SER A 316 12.21 -9.55 4.85
N ILE A 317 12.14 -10.25 5.98
CA ILE A 317 11.38 -11.48 6.18
C ILE A 317 10.71 -11.47 7.56
N ASP A 318 9.63 -12.24 7.71
CA ASP A 318 8.96 -12.45 8.98
C ASP A 318 9.93 -13.03 10.05
N ARG A 319 9.62 -12.75 11.34
CA ARG A 319 10.43 -13.24 12.45
C ARG A 319 10.48 -14.77 12.53
N GLU A 320 9.33 -15.43 12.46
CA GLU A 320 9.24 -16.88 12.64
C GLU A 320 9.94 -17.59 11.48
N GLU A 321 9.70 -17.15 10.25
CA GLU A 321 10.38 -17.66 9.05
C GLU A 321 11.90 -17.40 9.10
N GLY A 322 12.32 -16.22 9.55
CA GLY A 322 13.74 -15.90 9.71
C GLY A 322 14.43 -16.76 10.74
N LEU A 323 13.81 -17.02 11.88
CA LEU A 323 14.34 -17.92 12.92
C LEU A 323 14.39 -19.38 12.42
N GLU A 324 13.37 -19.86 11.71
CA GLU A 324 13.37 -21.18 11.07
C GLU A 324 14.59 -21.34 10.13
N ILE A 325 14.83 -20.31 9.31
CA ILE A 325 15.98 -20.30 8.40
C ILE A 325 17.29 -20.38 9.21
N VAL A 326 17.46 -19.54 10.25
CA VAL A 326 18.67 -19.52 11.07
C VAL A 326 18.90 -20.85 11.77
N GLU A 327 17.85 -21.51 12.28
CA GLU A 327 17.96 -22.82 12.92
C GLU A 327 18.33 -23.94 11.92
N SER A 328 17.92 -23.82 10.66
CA SER A 328 18.17 -24.79 9.60
C SER A 328 19.45 -24.54 8.79
N ILE A 329 20.24 -23.54 9.16
CA ILE A 329 21.33 -22.93 8.33
C ILE A 329 22.55 -23.84 8.06
N ASN A 330 22.60 -25.06 8.56
CA ASN A 330 23.75 -25.99 8.45
C ASN A 330 24.19 -26.23 6.97
N GLY A 331 24.83 -25.23 6.37
CA GLY A 331 25.36 -25.28 5.00
C GLY A 331 24.29 -25.15 3.91
N GLY A 332 23.13 -24.58 4.22
CA GLY A 332 22.05 -24.33 3.28
C GLY A 332 22.44 -23.34 2.19
N GLU A 333 21.88 -23.56 1.01
CA GLU A 333 21.96 -22.62 -0.10
C GLU A 333 20.66 -21.81 -0.19
N ALA A 334 20.81 -20.54 -0.55
CA ALA A 334 19.69 -19.66 -0.82
C ALA A 334 19.79 -19.07 -2.22
N THR A 335 18.64 -18.83 -2.83
CA THR A 335 18.51 -18.08 -4.07
C THR A 335 17.52 -16.93 -3.86
N LEU A 336 18.01 -15.71 -4.05
CA LEU A 336 17.24 -14.49 -4.01
C LEU A 336 17.11 -13.93 -5.42
N ASN A 337 15.87 -13.77 -5.91
CA ASN A 337 15.60 -13.14 -7.20
C ASN A 337 14.89 -11.82 -6.97
N LEU A 338 15.38 -10.75 -7.63
CA LEU A 338 14.72 -9.47 -7.72
C LEU A 338 14.32 -9.22 -9.17
N PHE A 339 13.08 -8.80 -9.38
CA PHE A 339 12.54 -8.54 -10.72
C PHE A 339 11.43 -7.51 -10.66
N PHE A 340 11.17 -6.85 -11.80
CA PHE A 340 10.06 -5.90 -11.90
C PHE A 340 8.78 -6.62 -12.33
N ASN A 341 7.74 -6.46 -11.57
CA ASN A 341 6.41 -6.92 -11.93
C ASN A 341 5.34 -5.97 -11.38
N PRO A 342 4.86 -5.01 -12.18
CA PRO A 342 3.86 -4.04 -11.74
C PRO A 342 2.51 -4.69 -11.40
N ASP A 343 2.22 -5.86 -11.97
CA ASP A 343 0.96 -6.59 -11.77
C ASP A 343 1.02 -7.55 -10.57
N TYR A 344 2.17 -7.60 -9.87
CA TYR A 344 2.30 -8.47 -8.72
C TYR A 344 1.43 -7.96 -7.55
N LEU A 345 0.69 -8.87 -6.93
CA LEU A 345 -0.15 -8.55 -5.78
C LEU A 345 0.71 -8.05 -4.63
N ALA A 346 0.45 -6.84 -4.15
CA ALA A 346 1.15 -6.27 -3.01
C ALA A 346 1.02 -7.21 -1.81
N HIS A 347 2.11 -7.46 -1.09
CA HIS A 347 2.09 -8.47 -0.04
C HIS A 347 1.20 -8.06 1.14
N PHE A 348 1.00 -6.78 1.40
CA PHE A 348 0.02 -6.34 2.40
C PHE A 348 -1.42 -6.58 1.96
N SER A 349 -1.71 -6.73 0.65
CA SER A 349 -3.07 -6.96 0.17
C SER A 349 -3.64 -8.25 0.72
N SER A 350 -4.79 -8.17 1.39
CA SER A 350 -5.50 -9.34 1.90
C SER A 350 -5.90 -10.28 0.78
N ARG A 351 -5.91 -11.57 1.09
CA ARG A 351 -6.10 -12.68 0.13
C ARG A 351 -7.22 -13.60 0.57
N GLY A 352 -7.96 -14.13 -0.42
CA GLY A 352 -8.90 -15.21 -0.20
C GLY A 352 -8.23 -16.59 -0.06
N PRO A 353 -9.01 -17.66 -0.18
CA PRO A 353 -10.45 -17.67 -0.47
C PRO A 353 -11.30 -17.19 0.72
N VAL A 354 -12.49 -16.66 0.45
CA VAL A 354 -13.45 -16.31 1.52
C VAL A 354 -14.41 -17.46 1.83
N SER A 355 -14.47 -18.43 0.94
CA SER A 355 -15.12 -19.73 1.12
C SER A 355 -14.50 -20.75 0.15
N PRO A 356 -14.71 -22.08 0.33
CA PRO A 356 -14.13 -23.09 -0.55
C PRO A 356 -14.49 -22.95 -2.04
N PHE A 357 -15.54 -22.20 -2.35
CA PHE A 357 -16.08 -22.06 -3.71
C PHE A 357 -16.03 -20.62 -4.25
N TYR A 358 -15.46 -19.69 -3.47
CA TYR A 358 -15.45 -18.28 -3.85
C TYR A 358 -14.13 -17.59 -3.54
N ILE A 359 -13.50 -17.07 -4.58
CA ILE A 359 -12.22 -16.39 -4.51
C ILE A 359 -12.49 -14.88 -4.47
N LYS A 360 -11.82 -14.20 -3.56
CA LYS A 360 -11.71 -12.75 -3.45
C LYS A 360 -10.22 -12.38 -3.36
N PRO A 361 -9.82 -11.16 -3.73
CA PRO A 361 -10.58 -10.12 -4.42
C PRO A 361 -10.92 -10.51 -5.87
N GLU A 362 -11.95 -9.90 -6.47
CA GLU A 362 -12.30 -10.11 -7.88
C GLU A 362 -11.33 -9.42 -8.82
N ILE A 363 -10.85 -8.26 -8.41
CA ILE A 363 -9.92 -7.46 -9.20
C ILE A 363 -8.82 -6.90 -8.32
N VAL A 364 -7.78 -6.41 -8.94
CA VAL A 364 -6.69 -5.69 -8.29
C VAL A 364 -6.42 -4.38 -9.03
N ALA A 365 -5.92 -3.39 -8.31
CA ALA A 365 -5.55 -2.10 -8.86
C ALA A 365 -4.23 -1.62 -8.25
N PRO A 366 -3.53 -0.66 -8.88
CA PRO A 366 -2.38 -0.01 -8.26
C PRO A 366 -2.72 0.54 -6.89
N GLY A 367 -2.08 0.02 -5.84
CA GLY A 367 -2.35 0.37 -4.45
C GLY A 367 -1.09 0.65 -3.63
N ALA A 368 0.10 0.66 -4.23
CA ALA A 368 1.34 0.94 -3.54
C ALA A 368 1.94 2.28 -4.01
N TYR A 369 2.32 3.12 -3.05
CA TYR A 369 2.95 4.43 -3.29
C TYR A 369 2.13 5.33 -4.24
N ILE A 370 0.84 5.44 -3.99
CA ILE A 370 -0.07 6.31 -4.73
C ILE A 370 0.03 7.72 -4.15
N ASN A 371 0.47 8.69 -4.94
CA ASN A 371 0.47 10.10 -4.55
C ASN A 371 -0.88 10.73 -4.90
N THR A 372 -1.60 11.16 -3.89
CA THR A 372 -2.96 11.70 -4.03
C THR A 372 -3.18 12.89 -3.08
N THR A 373 -4.36 13.47 -3.12
CA THR A 373 -4.75 14.59 -2.26
C THR A 373 -4.62 14.24 -0.77
N GLN A 374 -4.17 15.18 0.02
CA GLN A 374 -4.04 15.07 1.48
C GLN A 374 -4.74 16.26 2.14
N SER A 375 -5.24 16.09 3.36
CA SER A 375 -5.83 17.18 4.15
C SER A 375 -4.90 18.40 4.23
N ASN A 376 -5.47 19.60 4.37
CA ASN A 376 -4.77 20.89 4.36
C ASN A 376 -4.12 21.24 3.00
N ALA A 377 -4.82 20.94 1.90
CA ALA A 377 -4.40 21.25 0.53
C ALA A 377 -3.04 20.64 0.12
N GLY A 378 -2.67 19.53 0.74
CA GLY A 378 -1.42 18.81 0.46
C GLY A 378 -1.60 17.65 -0.50
N TYR A 379 -0.47 17.00 -0.82
CA TYR A 379 -0.41 15.72 -1.53
C TYR A 379 0.54 14.81 -0.76
N ASN A 380 0.22 13.54 -0.68
CA ASN A 380 1.05 12.57 0.02
C ASN A 380 0.99 11.20 -0.65
N PHE A 381 2.05 10.42 -0.43
CA PHE A 381 2.09 9.02 -0.83
C PHE A 381 1.34 8.17 0.17
N THR A 382 0.51 7.28 -0.34
CA THR A 382 -0.21 6.29 0.46
C THR A 382 -0.11 4.91 -0.17
N SER A 383 -0.28 3.87 0.64
CA SER A 383 -0.33 2.49 0.18
C SER A 383 -1.44 1.77 0.92
N GLY A 384 -2.26 1.03 0.19
CA GLY A 384 -3.36 0.28 0.73
C GLY A 384 -4.25 -0.31 -0.35
N THR A 385 -5.20 -1.14 0.07
CA THR A 385 -6.29 -1.63 -0.78
C THR A 385 -7.45 -0.64 -0.87
N SER A 386 -7.36 0.44 -0.12
CA SER A 386 -8.31 1.55 -0.12
C SER A 386 -8.17 2.37 -1.38
#